data_9f237f6a6dd657ba45ac511980d4f68d
#
_entry.id   9f237f6a6dd657ba45ac511980d4f68d
#
_cell.length_a   1.000
_cell.length_b   1.000
_cell.length_c   1.000
_cell.angle_alpha   90.00
_cell.angle_beta   90.00
_cell.angle_gamma   90.00
#
_symmetry.space_group_name_H-M   'P 1'
#
loop_
_entity.id
_entity.type
_entity.pdbx_description
1 polymer ?
#
loop_
_entity_poly.entity_id
_entity_poly.type
_entity_poly.pdbx_seq_one_letter_code
_entity_poly.pdbx_strand_id
1 'polypeptide(L)'
;MNRQPLRPPGALPEREFLAACIRCGKCAQACPYRSIRMAGLLDGVALMGTPVIRARETPCFLCMKCPPVCPSGALKRTVRRKEDVRMGEALIDKKTCLAWEGTLCRSCYDDCPLQNEAIIMDAELRPVVDEKKCVGCGICENVCPTEPAAVTVRPKGGV
;
A
#
# COMPACT_ATOMS: atom_id res chain seq x y z
N MET A 1 -12.97 -3.81 -14.69
CA MET A 1 -11.59 -3.29 -14.78
C MET A 1 -10.76 -4.04 -13.73
N ASN A 2 -9.83 -4.88 -14.19
CA ASN A 2 -9.01 -5.75 -13.33
C ASN A 2 -7.91 -4.88 -12.68
N ARG A 3 -8.21 -4.26 -11.53
CA ARG A 3 -7.19 -3.51 -10.78
C ARG A 3 -6.23 -4.52 -10.16
N GLN A 4 -4.95 -4.39 -10.46
CA GLN A 4 -3.92 -5.15 -9.78
C GLN A 4 -4.07 -4.95 -8.26
N PRO A 5 -3.96 -6.01 -7.45
CA PRO A 5 -4.06 -5.88 -6.00
C PRO A 5 -2.78 -5.26 -5.42
N LEU A 6 -2.91 -4.53 -4.32
CA LEU A 6 -1.77 -4.07 -3.55
C LEU A 6 -1.10 -5.27 -2.89
N ARG A 7 0.19 -5.49 -3.20
CA ARG A 7 0.98 -6.61 -2.69
C ARG A 7 1.78 -6.23 -1.44
N PRO A 8 2.12 -7.20 -0.58
CA PRO A 8 3.00 -6.95 0.57
C PRO A 8 4.38 -6.41 0.15
N PRO A 9 5.12 -5.75 1.09
CA PRO A 9 6.47 -5.27 0.85
C PRO A 9 7.38 -6.32 0.23
N GLY A 10 8.18 -5.92 -0.75
CA GLY A 10 9.14 -6.78 -1.42
C GLY A 10 8.55 -7.68 -2.50
N ALA A 11 7.26 -7.56 -2.81
CA ALA A 11 6.65 -8.35 -3.88
C ALA A 11 7.36 -8.12 -5.22
N LEU A 12 7.58 -9.21 -5.96
CA LEU A 12 8.03 -9.17 -7.34
C LEU A 12 6.98 -8.47 -8.23
N PRO A 13 7.33 -8.06 -9.46
CA PRO A 13 6.35 -7.65 -10.45
C PRO A 13 5.22 -8.67 -10.57
N GLU A 14 3.98 -8.23 -10.77
CA GLU A 14 2.78 -9.06 -10.59
C GLU A 14 2.84 -10.41 -11.30
N ARG A 15 3.30 -10.45 -12.56
CA ARG A 15 3.44 -11.70 -13.33
C ARG A 15 4.42 -12.67 -12.68
N GLU A 16 5.58 -12.18 -12.27
CA GLU A 16 6.63 -12.97 -11.60
C GLU A 16 6.17 -13.37 -10.19
N PHE A 17 5.48 -12.47 -9.50
CA PHE A 17 4.91 -12.75 -8.19
C PHE A 17 3.92 -13.92 -8.24
N LEU A 18 2.99 -13.90 -9.19
CA LEU A 18 2.00 -14.97 -9.35
C LEU A 18 2.64 -16.31 -9.71
N ALA A 19 3.72 -16.29 -10.50
CA ALA A 19 4.48 -17.50 -10.84
C ALA A 19 5.27 -18.06 -9.66
N ALA A 20 5.83 -17.19 -8.80
CA ALA A 20 6.67 -17.59 -7.67
C ALA A 20 5.87 -17.89 -6.38
N CYS A 21 4.70 -17.27 -6.20
CA CYS A 21 3.92 -17.39 -4.97
C CYS A 21 3.28 -18.77 -4.82
N ILE A 22 3.73 -19.56 -3.85
CA ILE A 22 3.18 -20.88 -3.53
C ILE A 22 1.95 -20.84 -2.60
N ARG A 23 1.39 -19.65 -2.35
CA ARG A 23 0.14 -19.43 -1.56
C ARG A 23 0.18 -20.02 -0.14
N CYS A 24 1.35 -20.11 0.48
CA CYS A 24 1.56 -20.78 1.78
C CYS A 24 1.03 -19.98 3.00
N GLY A 25 0.64 -18.73 2.84
CA GLY A 25 0.08 -17.88 3.91
C GLY A 25 1.07 -17.41 4.98
N LYS A 26 2.36 -17.77 4.95
CA LYS A 26 3.34 -17.39 5.98
C LYS A 26 3.49 -15.89 6.15
N CYS A 27 3.43 -15.13 5.05
CA CYS A 27 3.48 -13.65 5.11
C CYS A 27 2.29 -13.05 5.85
N ALA A 28 1.08 -13.60 5.69
CA ALA A 28 -0.11 -13.18 6.41
C ALA A 28 -0.01 -13.52 7.90
N GLN A 29 0.48 -14.71 8.25
CA GLN A 29 0.70 -15.14 9.65
C GLN A 29 1.76 -14.29 10.36
N ALA A 30 2.82 -13.88 9.64
CA ALA A 30 3.89 -13.05 10.19
C ALA A 30 3.50 -11.57 10.38
N CYS A 31 2.37 -11.12 9.82
CA CYS A 31 1.92 -9.74 9.92
C CYS A 31 1.23 -9.49 11.27
N PRO A 32 1.83 -8.73 12.21
CA PRO A 32 1.23 -8.48 13.51
C PRO A 32 -0.03 -7.61 13.44
N TYR A 33 -0.16 -6.83 12.37
CA TYR A 33 -1.28 -5.92 12.14
C TYR A 33 -2.43 -6.55 11.34
N ARG A 34 -2.27 -7.81 10.89
CA ARG A 34 -3.23 -8.50 10.03
C ARG A 34 -3.58 -7.73 8.74
N SER A 35 -2.65 -6.91 8.25
CA SER A 35 -2.81 -6.13 7.02
C SER A 35 -2.82 -6.99 5.76
N ILE A 36 -2.25 -8.19 5.83
CA ILE A 36 -2.17 -9.11 4.70
C ILE A 36 -3.32 -10.10 4.79
N ARG A 37 -4.20 -10.08 3.79
CA ARG A 37 -5.27 -11.06 3.60
C ARG A 37 -4.91 -12.00 2.44
N MET A 38 -5.44 -13.20 2.47
CA MET A 38 -5.36 -14.10 1.31
C MET A 38 -6.55 -13.81 0.41
N ALA A 39 -6.27 -13.56 -0.88
CA ALA A 39 -7.30 -13.28 -1.88
C ALA A 39 -8.31 -14.40 -1.98
N GLY A 40 -9.58 -14.06 -1.99
CA GLY A 40 -10.70 -14.98 -2.15
C GLY A 40 -11.15 -15.11 -3.62
N LEU A 41 -12.24 -15.84 -3.82
CA LEU A 41 -12.82 -16.05 -5.15
C LEU A 41 -13.27 -14.73 -5.81
N LEU A 42 -13.79 -13.78 -5.01
CA LEU A 42 -14.25 -12.48 -5.50
C LEU A 42 -13.11 -11.56 -5.98
N ASP A 43 -11.89 -11.82 -5.55
CA ASP A 43 -10.71 -11.08 -6.02
C ASP A 43 -10.24 -11.58 -7.42
N GLY A 44 -10.80 -12.69 -7.89
CA GLY A 44 -10.49 -13.33 -9.15
C GLY A 44 -9.74 -14.66 -8.99
N VAL A 45 -10.08 -15.63 -9.83
CA VAL A 45 -9.56 -17.00 -9.76
C VAL A 45 -8.02 -17.03 -9.82
N ALA A 46 -7.40 -16.22 -10.67
CA ALA A 46 -5.94 -16.15 -10.81
C ALA A 46 -5.24 -15.65 -9.52
N LEU A 47 -5.91 -14.81 -8.75
CA LEU A 47 -5.38 -14.22 -7.52
C LEU A 47 -5.68 -15.06 -6.27
N MET A 48 -6.63 -15.98 -6.37
CA MET A 48 -7.11 -16.78 -5.23
C MET A 48 -5.95 -17.41 -4.44
N GLY A 49 -5.99 -17.23 -3.11
CA GLY A 49 -4.96 -17.72 -2.20
C GLY A 49 -3.64 -16.94 -2.22
N THR A 50 -3.53 -15.85 -2.98
CA THR A 50 -2.34 -14.98 -2.92
C THR A 50 -2.52 -13.85 -1.89
N PRO A 51 -1.42 -13.35 -1.27
CA PRO A 51 -1.51 -12.27 -0.28
C PRO A 51 -1.83 -10.92 -0.94
N VAL A 52 -2.80 -10.21 -0.37
CA VAL A 52 -3.24 -8.87 -0.79
C VAL A 52 -3.37 -7.96 0.42
N ILE A 53 -3.24 -6.66 0.18
CA ILE A 53 -3.50 -5.62 1.18
C ILE A 53 -4.67 -4.78 0.69
N ARG A 54 -5.65 -4.57 1.56
CA ARG A 54 -6.77 -3.66 1.33
C ARG A 54 -6.55 -2.42 2.17
N ALA A 55 -5.91 -1.42 1.58
CA ALA A 55 -5.42 -0.24 2.28
C ALA A 55 -6.53 0.47 3.07
N ARG A 56 -7.72 0.62 2.51
CA ARG A 56 -8.86 1.25 3.18
C ARG A 56 -9.32 0.51 4.44
N GLU A 57 -9.20 -0.83 4.47
CA GLU A 57 -9.60 -1.65 5.63
C GLU A 57 -8.46 -1.73 6.66
N THR A 58 -7.28 -2.17 6.23
CA THR A 58 -6.10 -2.33 7.10
C THR A 58 -4.83 -2.09 6.29
N PRO A 59 -4.19 -0.92 6.43
CA PRO A 59 -3.00 -0.53 5.66
C PRO A 59 -1.76 -1.29 6.11
N CYS A 60 -0.66 -1.17 5.34
CA CYS A 60 0.63 -1.72 5.73
C CYS A 60 1.39 -0.77 6.66
N PHE A 61 1.71 -1.22 7.87
CA PHE A 61 2.48 -0.45 8.86
C PHE A 61 4.01 -0.59 8.70
N LEU A 62 4.47 -1.08 7.55
CA LEU A 62 5.90 -1.16 7.18
C LEU A 62 6.81 -1.83 8.22
N CYS A 63 6.32 -2.88 8.88
CA CYS A 63 7.08 -3.61 9.92
C CYS A 63 8.12 -4.59 9.35
N MET A 64 8.15 -4.80 8.05
CA MET A 64 9.10 -5.65 7.29
C MET A 64 9.18 -7.12 7.76
N LYS A 65 8.19 -7.64 8.47
CA LYS A 65 8.19 -9.04 8.94
C LYS A 65 7.80 -10.06 7.88
N CYS A 66 7.10 -9.65 6.81
CA CYS A 66 6.64 -10.57 5.76
C CYS A 66 7.71 -10.98 4.74
N PRO A 67 8.66 -10.14 4.27
CA PRO A 67 9.65 -10.57 3.29
C PRO A 67 10.58 -11.69 3.78
N PRO A 68 11.12 -11.65 5.02
CA PRO A 68 12.04 -12.70 5.49
C PRO A 68 11.43 -14.09 5.57
N VAL A 69 10.12 -14.21 5.79
CA VAL A 69 9.44 -15.50 5.97
C VAL A 69 8.95 -16.12 4.66
N CYS A 70 9.12 -15.42 3.52
CA CYS A 70 8.70 -15.94 2.22
C CYS A 70 9.65 -17.07 1.75
N PRO A 71 9.20 -18.34 1.66
CA PRO A 71 10.09 -19.44 1.29
C PRO A 71 10.38 -19.47 -0.23
N SER A 72 9.44 -19.00 -1.05
CA SER A 72 9.52 -19.08 -2.51
C SER A 72 10.25 -17.87 -3.15
N GLY A 73 10.58 -16.83 -2.38
CA GLY A 73 11.19 -15.63 -2.91
C GLY A 73 10.20 -14.69 -3.64
N ALA A 74 8.90 -14.99 -3.66
CA ALA A 74 7.88 -14.09 -4.21
C ALA A 74 7.89 -12.71 -3.53
N LEU A 75 8.33 -12.66 -2.26
CA LEU A 75 8.69 -11.43 -1.56
C LEU A 75 10.22 -11.39 -1.40
N LYS A 76 10.86 -10.35 -1.93
CA LYS A 76 12.32 -10.17 -1.86
C LYS A 76 12.77 -9.96 -0.41
N ARG A 77 13.57 -10.88 0.12
CA ARG A 77 14.11 -10.82 1.50
C ARG A 77 15.08 -9.67 1.74
N THR A 78 15.55 -9.02 0.68
CA THR A 78 16.47 -7.88 0.73
C THR A 78 15.78 -6.59 1.15
N VAL A 79 14.45 -6.49 0.98
CA VAL A 79 13.68 -5.32 1.41
C VAL A 79 13.50 -5.36 2.92
N ARG A 80 14.24 -4.49 3.61
CA ARG A 80 14.28 -4.45 5.09
C ARG A 80 13.94 -3.10 5.67
N ARG A 81 14.08 -2.03 4.91
CA ARG A 81 13.79 -0.66 5.34
C ARG A 81 12.54 -0.16 4.64
N LYS A 82 11.81 0.72 5.31
CA LYS A 82 10.56 1.30 4.77
C LYS A 82 10.81 2.11 3.49
N GLU A 83 11.97 2.75 3.38
CA GLU A 83 12.35 3.57 2.23
C GLU A 83 12.61 2.73 0.96
N ASP A 84 12.92 1.44 1.12
CA ASP A 84 13.17 0.52 0.00
C ASP A 84 11.88 -0.10 -0.55
N VAL A 85 10.74 0.13 0.12
CA VAL A 85 9.45 -0.43 -0.27
C VAL A 85 8.86 0.31 -1.47
N ARG A 86 8.28 -0.46 -2.40
CA ARG A 86 7.63 0.06 -3.61
C ARG A 86 6.35 -0.72 -3.92
N MET A 87 5.39 -0.65 -3.00
CA MET A 87 4.10 -1.38 -3.15
C MET A 87 3.16 -0.67 -4.12
N GLY A 88 3.18 0.65 -4.10
CA GLY A 88 2.27 1.47 -4.87
C GLY A 88 2.58 2.96 -4.74
N GLU A 89 1.65 3.77 -5.16
CA GLU A 89 1.68 5.22 -5.01
C GLU A 89 0.32 5.73 -4.57
N ALA A 90 0.31 6.74 -3.71
CA ALA A 90 -0.90 7.42 -3.30
C ALA A 90 -1.27 8.49 -4.33
N LEU A 91 -2.54 8.54 -4.72
CA LEU A 91 -3.10 9.54 -5.61
C LEU A 91 -4.22 10.29 -4.89
N ILE A 92 -4.16 11.60 -4.89
CA ILE A 92 -5.18 12.46 -4.28
C ILE A 92 -6.14 12.95 -5.35
N ASP A 93 -7.44 12.67 -5.16
CA ASP A 93 -8.48 13.29 -5.96
C ASP A 93 -8.75 14.70 -5.39
N LYS A 94 -8.28 15.71 -6.10
CA LYS A 94 -8.38 17.10 -5.71
C LYS A 94 -9.84 17.59 -5.65
N LYS A 95 -10.77 16.92 -6.31
CA LYS A 95 -12.19 17.30 -6.34
C LYS A 95 -12.96 16.87 -5.10
N THR A 96 -12.45 15.88 -4.38
CA THR A 96 -13.11 15.30 -3.21
C THR A 96 -12.29 15.43 -1.93
N CYS A 97 -11.05 15.95 -2.06
CA CYS A 97 -10.17 16.16 -0.93
C CYS A 97 -10.53 17.45 -0.18
N LEU A 98 -10.88 17.32 1.10
CA LEU A 98 -11.28 18.45 1.95
C LEU A 98 -10.25 19.59 1.97
N ALA A 99 -8.94 19.26 1.99
CA ALA A 99 -7.91 20.29 1.97
C ALA A 99 -7.86 21.06 0.64
N TRP A 100 -8.15 20.40 -0.48
CA TRP A 100 -8.24 21.04 -1.79
C TRP A 100 -9.55 21.82 -1.99
N GLU A 101 -10.59 21.52 -1.20
CA GLU A 101 -11.84 22.27 -1.12
C GLU A 101 -11.77 23.44 -0.12
N GLY A 102 -10.62 23.71 0.50
CA GLY A 102 -10.42 24.83 1.42
C GLY A 102 -10.71 24.50 2.89
N THR A 103 -10.99 23.26 3.25
CA THR A 103 -11.15 22.82 4.64
C THR A 103 -9.78 22.39 5.20
N LEU A 104 -9.41 22.84 6.40
CA LEU A 104 -8.18 22.40 7.03
C LEU A 104 -8.24 20.89 7.34
N CYS A 105 -7.58 20.08 6.52
CA CYS A 105 -7.47 18.64 6.69
C CYS A 105 -6.02 18.19 6.45
N ARG A 106 -5.44 17.48 7.42
CA ARG A 106 -4.04 17.03 7.39
C ARG A 106 -3.89 15.54 7.67
N SER A 107 -4.96 14.77 7.82
CA SER A 107 -4.91 13.38 8.29
C SER A 107 -3.91 12.50 7.51
N CYS A 108 -3.92 12.58 6.17
CA CYS A 108 -3.00 11.79 5.35
C CYS A 108 -1.53 12.22 5.49
N TYR A 109 -1.26 13.49 5.80
CA TYR A 109 0.08 14.01 6.04
C TYR A 109 0.57 13.64 7.45
N ASP A 110 -0.26 13.84 8.48
CA ASP A 110 0.13 13.62 9.87
C ASP A 110 0.41 12.14 10.17
N ASP A 111 -0.33 11.21 9.55
CA ASP A 111 -0.15 9.76 9.73
C ASP A 111 0.85 9.13 8.72
N CYS A 112 1.44 9.91 7.82
CA CYS A 112 2.39 9.38 6.84
C CYS A 112 3.70 8.97 7.52
N PRO A 113 4.15 7.69 7.42
CA PRO A 113 5.42 7.26 7.99
C PRO A 113 6.66 7.87 7.32
N LEU A 114 6.47 8.53 6.17
CA LEU A 114 7.46 9.31 5.42
C LEU A 114 6.96 10.76 5.26
N GLN A 115 6.46 11.34 6.34
CA GLN A 115 6.03 12.74 6.43
C GLN A 115 7.17 13.67 6.02
N ASN A 116 6.85 14.76 5.31
CA ASN A 116 7.81 15.71 4.70
C ASN A 116 8.68 15.13 3.58
N GLU A 117 8.57 13.84 3.28
CA GLU A 117 9.24 13.21 2.15
C GLU A 117 8.23 12.77 1.08
N ALA A 118 7.35 11.82 1.43
CA ALA A 118 6.38 11.24 0.51
C ALA A 118 5.07 12.04 0.41
N ILE A 119 4.68 12.72 1.48
CA ILE A 119 3.58 13.70 1.49
C ILE A 119 4.13 14.99 2.09
N ILE A 120 3.96 16.08 1.36
CA ILE A 120 4.30 17.44 1.78
C ILE A 120 3.03 18.31 1.77
N MET A 121 3.04 19.38 2.55
CA MET A 121 2.00 20.41 2.49
C MET A 121 2.48 21.56 1.62
N ASP A 122 1.67 22.02 0.68
CA ASP A 122 1.97 23.22 -0.11
C ASP A 122 1.73 24.52 0.69
N ALA A 123 1.94 25.66 0.04
CA ALA A 123 1.78 26.97 0.69
C ALA A 123 0.33 27.23 1.16
N GLU A 124 -0.65 26.61 0.55
CA GLU A 124 -2.07 26.68 0.88
C GLU A 124 -2.51 25.57 1.85
N LEU A 125 -1.56 24.87 2.47
CA LEU A 125 -1.79 23.74 3.40
C LEU A 125 -2.56 22.57 2.78
N ARG A 126 -2.34 22.30 1.48
CA ARG A 126 -2.91 21.16 0.77
C ARG A 126 -1.88 20.04 0.65
N PRO A 127 -2.28 18.78 0.85
CA PRO A 127 -1.35 17.66 0.73
C PRO A 127 -0.97 17.40 -0.74
N VAL A 128 0.32 17.21 -0.97
CA VAL A 128 0.90 16.84 -2.26
C VAL A 128 1.77 15.60 -2.07
N VAL A 129 1.59 14.61 -2.92
CA VAL A 129 2.34 13.34 -2.88
C VAL A 129 3.53 13.40 -3.83
N ASP A 130 4.72 13.08 -3.33
CA ASP A 130 5.88 12.76 -4.16
C ASP A 130 5.86 11.27 -4.51
N GLU A 131 5.55 10.97 -5.77
CA GLU A 131 5.45 9.60 -6.30
C GLU A 131 6.77 8.81 -6.21
N LYS A 132 7.91 9.50 -6.20
CA LYS A 132 9.23 8.85 -6.12
C LYS A 132 9.57 8.42 -4.69
N LYS A 133 9.01 9.11 -3.71
CA LYS A 133 9.21 8.86 -2.28
C LYS A 133 8.10 8.00 -1.66
N CYS A 134 6.91 8.04 -2.26
CA CYS A 134 5.78 7.26 -1.77
C CYS A 134 6.03 5.76 -1.92
N VAL A 135 5.86 5.04 -0.82
CA VAL A 135 6.05 3.57 -0.73
C VAL A 135 4.76 2.79 -0.91
N GLY A 136 3.60 3.47 -0.97
CA GLY A 136 2.31 2.85 -1.20
C GLY A 136 1.77 2.03 -0.02
N CYS A 137 2.09 2.40 1.22
CA CYS A 137 1.66 1.66 2.41
C CYS A 137 0.15 1.70 2.65
N GLY A 138 -0.54 2.74 2.17
CA GLY A 138 -1.99 2.90 2.25
C GLY A 138 -2.51 3.50 3.55
N ILE A 139 -1.65 3.95 4.46
CA ILE A 139 -2.09 4.60 5.71
C ILE A 139 -2.90 5.85 5.38
N CYS A 140 -2.47 6.67 4.41
CA CYS A 140 -3.20 7.87 3.99
C CYS A 140 -4.62 7.56 3.47
N GLU A 141 -4.81 6.43 2.77
CA GLU A 141 -6.12 5.99 2.31
C GLU A 141 -7.01 5.54 3.47
N ASN A 142 -6.44 4.83 4.44
CA ASN A 142 -7.14 4.33 5.62
C ASN A 142 -7.66 5.48 6.51
N VAL A 143 -6.81 6.49 6.77
CA VAL A 143 -7.15 7.60 7.68
C VAL A 143 -7.93 8.73 7.00
N CYS A 144 -8.16 8.65 5.69
CA CYS A 144 -8.90 9.69 4.97
C CYS A 144 -10.34 9.78 5.49
N PRO A 145 -10.81 10.97 5.92
CA PRO A 145 -12.15 11.11 6.50
C PRO A 145 -13.28 11.11 5.47
N THR A 146 -12.96 11.23 4.17
CA THR A 146 -13.99 11.23 3.12
C THR A 146 -14.42 9.81 2.73
N GLU A 147 -15.67 9.66 2.26
CA GLU A 147 -16.21 8.41 1.75
C GLU A 147 -16.87 8.65 0.37
N PRO A 148 -16.31 8.09 -0.71
CA PRO A 148 -15.06 7.32 -0.76
C PRO A 148 -13.83 8.17 -0.41
N ALA A 149 -12.73 7.50 0.00
CA ALA A 149 -11.49 8.18 0.33
C ALA A 149 -10.98 9.03 -0.84
N ALA A 150 -10.69 10.30 -0.58
CA ALA A 150 -10.13 11.23 -1.57
C ALA A 150 -8.68 10.89 -1.93
N VAL A 151 -7.98 10.11 -1.10
CA VAL A 151 -6.66 9.58 -1.43
C VAL A 151 -6.76 8.07 -1.57
N THR A 152 -6.24 7.54 -2.67
CA THR A 152 -6.26 6.09 -2.96
C THR A 152 -4.87 5.62 -3.34
N VAL A 153 -4.52 4.38 -2.95
CA VAL A 153 -3.24 3.80 -3.33
C VAL A 153 -3.40 2.92 -4.56
N ARG A 154 -2.62 3.22 -5.60
CA ARG A 154 -2.52 2.37 -6.79
C ARG A 154 -1.27 1.52 -6.73
N PRO A 155 -1.35 0.21 -6.99
CA PRO A 155 -0.18 -0.64 -7.06
C PRO A 155 0.80 -0.16 -8.13
N LYS A 156 2.09 -0.09 -7.81
CA LYS A 156 3.17 -0.05 -8.79
C LYS A 156 3.64 -1.48 -9.03
N GLY A 157 3.88 -1.83 -10.28
CA GLY A 157 4.32 -3.17 -10.62
C GLY A 157 5.65 -3.52 -9.98
N GLY A 158 5.64 -4.02 -8.74
CA GLY A 158 6.73 -4.61 -7.97
C GLY A 158 8.14 -3.96 -8.03
N VAL A 159 8.96 -4.30 -7.07
CA VAL A 159 10.38 -3.85 -7.01
C VAL A 159 11.22 -4.56 -8.06
#